data_dbac8ee9f9948d9eb74490655397482c
#
_entry.id   dbac8ee9f9948d9eb74490655397482c
#
_cell.length_a   1.000
_cell.length_b   1.000
_cell.length_c   1.000
_cell.angle_alpha   90.00
_cell.angle_beta   90.00
_cell.angle_gamma   90.00
#
_symmetry.space_group_name_H-M   'P 1'
#
loop_
_entity.id
_entity.type
_entity.pdbx_description
1 polymer ?
#
loop_
_entity_poly.entity_id
_entity_poly.type
_entity_poly.pdbx_seq_one_letter_code
_entity_poly.pdbx_strand_id
1 'polypeptide(L)'
;ANEQLNMISKRWQKDIDVAQNEAKVLATNYQTEQIFLSADMKERREEEILTKEQEVLELKRKYFGQEGEWYKKREALLKPIQDEIYNAIQDIANEKGYDVVKDRSADPSLIYMSGKLDISDQVLEKLGAK
;
A
#
# COMPACT_ATOMS: atom_id res chain seq x y z
N ALA A 1 2.34 -12.61 0.47
CA ALA A 1 1.55 -11.35 0.45
C ALA A 1 2.44 -10.12 0.24
N ASN A 2 3.54 -9.99 0.98
CA ASN A 2 4.45 -8.85 0.86
C ASN A 2 5.11 -8.74 -0.52
N GLU A 3 5.51 -9.86 -1.10
CA GLU A 3 6.11 -9.89 -2.44
C GLU A 3 5.13 -9.41 -3.50
N GLN A 4 3.87 -9.85 -3.43
CA GLN A 4 2.82 -9.43 -4.36
C GLN A 4 2.52 -7.95 -4.22
N LEU A 5 2.43 -7.43 -2.99
CA LEU A 5 2.24 -6.00 -2.74
C LEU A 5 3.41 -5.18 -3.27
N ASN A 6 4.64 -5.65 -3.08
CA ASN A 6 5.84 -4.97 -3.58
C ASN A 6 5.87 -4.92 -5.10
N MET A 7 5.51 -6.01 -5.78
CA MET A 7 5.44 -6.05 -7.25
C MET A 7 4.40 -5.10 -7.81
N ILE A 8 3.20 -5.10 -7.22
CA ILE A 8 2.11 -4.21 -7.62
C ILE A 8 2.50 -2.75 -7.35
N SER A 9 3.06 -2.48 -6.19
CA SER A 9 3.53 -1.16 -5.78
C SER A 9 4.55 -0.60 -6.75
N LYS A 10 5.51 -1.42 -7.17
CA LYS A 10 6.53 -1.04 -8.16
C LYS A 10 5.92 -0.74 -9.53
N ARG A 11 4.93 -1.54 -9.95
CA ARG A 11 4.23 -1.31 -11.21
C ARG A 11 3.49 0.02 -11.20
N TRP A 12 2.74 0.27 -10.14
CA TRP A 12 1.99 1.51 -9.98
C TRP A 12 2.90 2.73 -9.88
N GLN A 13 4.02 2.59 -9.16
CA GLN A 13 5.02 3.66 -9.08
C GLN A 13 5.63 3.95 -10.45
N LYS A 14 5.87 2.92 -11.25
CA LYS A 14 6.35 3.08 -12.62
C LYS A 14 5.35 3.84 -13.50
N ASP A 15 4.05 3.53 -13.38
CA ASP A 15 3.00 4.24 -14.11
C ASP A 15 2.98 5.72 -13.74
N ILE A 16 3.12 6.02 -12.45
CA ILE A 16 3.22 7.39 -11.95
C ILE A 16 4.47 8.08 -12.50
N ASP A 17 5.61 7.41 -12.47
CA ASP A 17 6.88 7.95 -12.95
C ASP A 17 6.83 8.27 -14.44
N VAL A 18 6.21 7.40 -15.24
CA VAL A 18 6.01 7.62 -16.68
C VAL A 18 5.15 8.87 -16.91
N ALA A 19 4.01 8.98 -16.23
CA ALA A 19 3.11 10.12 -16.35
C ALA A 19 3.80 11.42 -15.90
N GLN A 20 4.55 11.37 -14.82
CA GLN A 20 5.30 12.49 -14.27
C GLN A 20 6.40 12.95 -15.22
N ASN A 21 7.09 12.02 -15.86
CA ASN A 21 8.11 12.30 -16.85
C ASN A 21 7.51 12.93 -18.11
N GLU A 22 6.35 12.45 -18.58
CA GLU A 22 5.61 13.04 -19.69
C GLU A 22 5.23 14.51 -19.41
N ALA A 23 4.74 14.78 -18.19
CA ALA A 23 4.41 16.15 -17.76
C ALA A 23 5.66 17.05 -17.75
N LYS A 24 6.77 16.52 -17.28
CA LYS A 24 8.06 17.23 -17.26
C LYS A 24 8.56 17.56 -18.67
N VAL A 25 8.45 16.61 -19.59
CA VAL A 25 8.86 16.80 -21.00
C VAL A 25 8.02 17.89 -21.64
N LEU A 26 6.68 17.86 -21.44
CA LEU A 26 5.78 18.88 -21.95
C LEU A 26 6.15 20.29 -21.44
N ALA A 27 6.43 20.40 -20.14
CA ALA A 27 6.84 21.66 -19.53
C ALA A 27 8.18 22.17 -20.05
N THR A 28 9.15 21.27 -20.22
CA THR A 28 10.48 21.62 -20.75
C THR A 28 10.38 22.08 -22.21
N ASN A 29 9.62 21.37 -23.04
CA ASN A 29 9.41 21.73 -24.44
C ASN A 29 8.71 23.09 -24.55
N TYR A 30 7.73 23.33 -23.71
CA TYR A 30 7.03 24.62 -23.67
C TYR A 30 7.99 25.78 -23.34
N GLN A 31 8.86 25.62 -22.37
CA GLN A 31 9.85 26.65 -22.01
C GLN A 31 10.75 27.01 -23.20
N THR A 32 11.14 26.00 -23.98
CA THR A 32 12.00 26.19 -25.15
C THR A 32 11.26 26.82 -26.31
N GLU A 33 10.00 26.44 -26.54
CA GLU A 33 9.22 26.80 -27.71
C GLU A 33 8.35 28.05 -27.52
N GLN A 34 8.15 28.52 -26.29
CA GLN A 34 7.18 29.57 -25.98
C GLN A 34 7.39 30.87 -26.76
N ILE A 35 8.63 31.21 -27.10
CA ILE A 35 8.95 32.44 -27.86
C ILE A 35 8.46 32.37 -29.29
N PHE A 36 8.21 31.19 -29.83
CA PHE A 36 7.71 30.96 -31.20
C PHE A 36 6.19 30.76 -31.28
N LEU A 37 5.50 30.73 -30.14
CA LEU A 37 4.10 30.40 -30.04
C LEU A 37 3.23 31.68 -30.02
N SER A 38 2.08 31.61 -30.67
CA SER A 38 1.04 32.63 -30.54
C SER A 38 0.40 32.56 -29.15
N ALA A 39 -0.34 33.60 -28.75
CA ALA A 39 -1.05 33.64 -27.48
C ALA A 39 -2.01 32.44 -27.30
N ASP A 40 -2.75 32.10 -28.37
CA ASP A 40 -3.66 30.95 -28.35
C ASP A 40 -2.94 29.62 -28.22
N MET A 41 -1.81 29.46 -28.88
CA MET A 41 -0.98 28.25 -28.77
C MET A 41 -0.35 28.10 -27.41
N LYS A 42 0.10 29.21 -26.80
CA LYS A 42 0.61 29.21 -25.42
C LYS A 42 -0.46 28.72 -24.45
N GLU A 43 -1.66 29.25 -24.57
CA GLU A 43 -2.77 28.86 -23.69
C GLU A 43 -3.06 27.37 -23.81
N ARG A 44 -3.11 26.82 -25.02
CA ARG A 44 -3.31 25.40 -25.26
C ARG A 44 -2.21 24.53 -24.64
N ARG A 45 -0.96 24.96 -24.77
CA ARG A 45 0.18 24.24 -24.18
C ARG A 45 0.14 24.27 -22.66
N GLU A 46 -0.21 25.41 -22.07
CA GLU A 46 -0.36 25.54 -20.62
C GLU A 46 -1.49 24.67 -20.09
N GLU A 47 -2.62 24.60 -20.79
CA GLU A 47 -3.73 23.71 -20.44
C GLU A 47 -3.32 22.24 -20.52
N GLU A 48 -2.59 21.87 -21.56
CA GLU A 48 -2.10 20.50 -21.77
C GLU A 48 -1.17 20.07 -20.63
N ILE A 49 -0.26 20.95 -20.21
CA ILE A 49 0.65 20.70 -19.09
C ILE A 49 -0.15 20.55 -17.78
N LEU A 50 -1.10 21.45 -17.53
CA LEU A 50 -1.93 21.43 -16.35
C LEU A 50 -2.76 20.14 -16.27
N THR A 51 -3.36 19.72 -17.38
CA THR A 51 -4.11 18.48 -17.48
C THR A 51 -3.23 17.28 -17.15
N LYS A 52 -2.01 17.26 -17.67
CA LYS A 52 -1.06 16.17 -17.42
C LYS A 52 -0.62 16.12 -15.95
N GLU A 53 -0.37 17.27 -15.35
CA GLU A 53 -0.04 17.36 -13.94
C GLU A 53 -1.19 16.88 -13.05
N GLN A 54 -2.43 17.19 -13.42
CA GLN A 54 -3.62 16.71 -12.73
C GLN A 54 -3.77 15.20 -12.84
N GLU A 55 -3.50 14.63 -14.03
CA GLU A 55 -3.49 13.17 -14.23
C GLU A 55 -2.50 12.48 -13.30
N VAL A 56 -1.31 13.07 -13.12
CA VAL A 56 -0.30 12.53 -12.19
C VAL A 56 -0.82 12.51 -10.76
N LEU A 57 -1.43 13.60 -10.32
CA LEU A 57 -2.03 13.68 -8.98
C LEU A 57 -3.15 12.68 -8.78
N GLU A 58 -3.99 12.49 -9.79
CA GLU A 58 -5.08 11.51 -9.77
C GLU A 58 -4.55 10.09 -9.70
N LEU A 59 -3.49 9.75 -10.45
CA LEU A 59 -2.85 8.44 -10.39
C LEU A 59 -2.27 8.17 -9.00
N LYS A 60 -1.58 9.15 -8.42
CA LYS A 60 -1.04 9.04 -7.06
C LYS A 60 -2.14 8.77 -6.05
N ARG A 61 -3.25 9.48 -6.16
CA ARG A 61 -4.41 9.32 -5.28
C ARG A 61 -5.08 7.97 -5.48
N LYS A 62 -5.26 7.55 -6.74
CA LYS A 62 -5.88 6.29 -7.11
C LYS A 62 -5.11 5.10 -6.54
N TYR A 63 -3.78 5.10 -6.69
CA TYR A 63 -2.96 3.97 -6.28
C TYR A 63 -2.58 4.00 -4.79
N PHE A 64 -2.12 5.14 -4.30
CA PHE A 64 -1.53 5.26 -2.96
C PHE A 64 -2.26 6.22 -2.03
N GLY A 65 -3.38 6.80 -2.45
CA GLY A 65 -4.17 7.66 -1.62
C GLY A 65 -4.85 6.90 -0.48
N GLN A 66 -5.42 7.65 0.44
CA GLN A 66 -6.28 7.11 1.48
C GLN A 66 -7.46 6.41 0.81
N GLU A 67 -7.74 5.16 1.08
CA GLU A 67 -8.72 4.32 0.37
C GLU A 67 -8.35 4.01 -1.09
N GLY A 68 -7.08 4.17 -1.47
CA GLY A 68 -6.61 3.84 -2.81
C GLY A 68 -6.46 2.34 -3.04
N GLU A 69 -6.11 1.99 -4.28
CA GLU A 69 -5.99 0.59 -4.73
C GLU A 69 -4.97 -0.20 -3.90
N TRP A 70 -3.88 0.43 -3.46
CA TRP A 70 -2.87 -0.23 -2.64
C TRP A 70 -3.46 -0.72 -1.31
N TYR A 71 -4.23 0.13 -0.63
CA TYR A 71 -4.86 -0.24 0.63
C TYR A 71 -5.89 -1.35 0.45
N LYS A 72 -6.70 -1.27 -0.59
CA LYS A 72 -7.69 -2.30 -0.91
C LYS A 72 -7.01 -3.64 -1.19
N LYS A 73 -5.93 -3.61 -1.95
CA LYS A 73 -5.16 -4.82 -2.29
C LYS A 73 -4.49 -5.41 -1.04
N ARG A 74 -3.94 -4.55 -0.20
CA ARG A 74 -3.34 -4.98 1.07
C ARG A 74 -4.36 -5.68 1.96
N GLU A 75 -5.53 -5.09 2.14
CA GLU A 75 -6.60 -5.69 2.94
C GLU A 75 -7.07 -7.03 2.35
N ALA A 76 -7.25 -7.09 1.04
CA ALA A 76 -7.67 -8.32 0.36
C ALA A 76 -6.65 -9.45 0.51
N LEU A 77 -5.36 -9.14 0.56
CA LEU A 77 -4.29 -10.11 0.75
C LEU A 77 -4.08 -10.49 2.23
N LEU A 78 -4.31 -9.56 3.15
CA LEU A 78 -4.09 -9.79 4.58
C LEU A 78 -5.27 -10.46 5.27
N LYS A 79 -6.49 -10.19 4.83
CA LYS A 79 -7.69 -10.73 5.49
C LYS A 79 -7.70 -12.25 5.60
N PRO A 80 -7.42 -13.02 4.53
CA PRO A 80 -7.35 -14.49 4.65
C PRO A 80 -6.28 -14.95 5.63
N ILE A 81 -5.14 -14.26 5.67
CA ILE A 81 -4.03 -14.58 6.59
C ILE A 81 -4.45 -14.32 8.04
N GLN A 82 -5.10 -13.19 8.30
CA GLN A 82 -5.63 -12.85 9.62
C GLN A 82 -6.67 -13.85 10.08
N ASP A 83 -7.54 -14.31 9.19
CA ASP A 83 -8.55 -15.32 9.50
C ASP A 83 -7.90 -16.66 9.84
N GLU A 84 -6.88 -17.09 9.10
CA GLU A 84 -6.12 -18.30 9.39
C GLU A 84 -5.41 -18.22 10.75
N ILE A 85 -4.80 -17.07 11.05
CA ILE A 85 -4.15 -16.83 12.36
C ILE A 85 -5.19 -16.92 13.47
N TYR A 86 -6.32 -16.27 13.31
CA TYR A 86 -7.42 -16.30 14.29
C TYR A 86 -7.88 -17.74 14.55
N ASN A 87 -8.12 -18.50 13.50
CA ASN A 87 -8.55 -19.89 13.62
C ASN A 87 -7.50 -20.77 14.32
N ALA A 88 -6.22 -20.58 13.99
CA ALA A 88 -5.12 -21.30 14.64
C ALA A 88 -5.05 -20.98 16.14
N ILE A 89 -5.19 -19.71 16.51
CA ILE A 89 -5.22 -19.27 17.91
C ILE A 89 -6.41 -19.87 18.64
N GLN A 90 -7.58 -19.86 18.03
CA GLN A 90 -8.80 -20.44 18.60
C GLN A 90 -8.65 -21.93 18.86
N ASP A 91 -8.07 -22.68 17.92
CA ASP A 91 -7.81 -24.10 18.06
C ASP A 91 -6.86 -24.37 19.23
N ILE A 92 -5.78 -23.62 19.36
CA ILE A 92 -4.82 -23.75 20.45
C ILE A 92 -5.48 -23.42 21.80
N ALA A 93 -6.27 -22.35 21.85
CA ALA A 93 -6.99 -21.97 23.04
C ALA A 93 -7.97 -23.06 23.50
N ASN A 94 -8.69 -23.65 22.58
CA ASN A 94 -9.62 -24.75 22.87
C ASN A 94 -8.89 -26.02 23.35
N GLU A 95 -7.79 -26.37 22.69
CA GLU A 95 -7.00 -27.55 23.07
C GLU A 95 -6.38 -27.41 24.47
N LYS A 96 -5.94 -26.21 24.83
CA LYS A 96 -5.22 -25.93 26.08
C LYS A 96 -6.09 -25.33 27.18
N GLY A 97 -7.35 -25.05 26.88
CA GLY A 97 -8.28 -24.49 27.85
C GLY A 97 -8.05 -23.02 28.18
N TYR A 98 -7.48 -22.25 27.24
CA TYR A 98 -7.31 -20.83 27.44
C TYR A 98 -8.61 -20.07 27.21
N ASP A 99 -8.95 -19.16 28.08
CA ASP A 99 -10.16 -18.33 27.96
C ASP A 99 -9.89 -17.04 27.17
N VAL A 100 -8.66 -16.52 27.24
CA VAL A 100 -8.26 -15.27 26.61
C VAL A 100 -6.87 -15.43 26.00
N VAL A 101 -6.71 -14.95 24.76
CA VAL A 101 -5.42 -14.81 24.11
C VAL A 101 -5.30 -13.35 23.63
N LYS A 102 -4.19 -12.70 23.97
CA LYS A 102 -3.94 -11.30 23.62
C LYS A 102 -2.78 -11.15 22.67
N ASP A 103 -2.89 -10.19 21.76
CA ASP A 103 -1.78 -9.74 20.93
C ASP A 103 -0.96 -8.71 21.75
N ARG A 104 0.22 -9.12 22.17
CA ARG A 104 1.12 -8.29 22.99
C ARG A 104 1.50 -7.00 22.27
N SER A 105 1.70 -7.06 20.96
CA SER A 105 2.09 -5.88 20.16
C SER A 105 0.98 -4.85 20.07
N ALA A 106 -0.27 -5.26 20.19
CA ALA A 106 -1.44 -4.40 20.14
C ALA A 106 -1.92 -3.89 21.50
N ASP A 107 -1.36 -4.43 22.59
CA ASP A 107 -1.77 -4.07 23.96
C ASP A 107 -0.61 -3.41 24.73
N PRO A 108 -0.50 -2.09 24.72
CA PRO A 108 0.57 -1.38 25.41
C PRO A 108 0.48 -1.44 26.93
N SER A 109 -0.64 -1.91 27.48
CA SER A 109 -0.79 -2.10 28.94
C SER A 109 -0.06 -3.32 29.45
N LEU A 110 0.35 -4.24 28.57
CA LEU A 110 1.17 -5.40 28.93
C LEU A 110 2.63 -4.99 29.09
N ILE A 111 3.03 -4.69 30.31
CA ILE A 111 4.40 -4.25 30.64
C ILE A 111 5.37 -5.43 30.68
N TYR A 112 4.91 -6.58 31.19
CA TYR A 112 5.70 -7.79 31.31
C TYR A 112 4.86 -9.02 31.00
N MET A 113 5.48 -9.98 30.33
CA MET A 113 4.88 -11.29 30.06
C MET A 113 5.98 -12.36 30.10
N SER A 114 5.75 -13.42 30.87
CA SER A 114 6.66 -14.58 30.87
C SER A 114 6.65 -15.27 29.51
N GLY A 115 7.83 -15.72 29.03
CA GLY A 115 7.95 -16.50 27.82
C GLY A 115 7.14 -17.80 27.82
N LYS A 116 6.80 -18.33 28.99
CA LYS A 116 5.94 -19.51 29.14
C LYS A 116 4.52 -19.29 28.62
N LEU A 117 4.06 -18.04 28.61
CA LEU A 117 2.72 -17.65 28.14
C LEU A 117 2.68 -17.35 26.66
N ASP A 118 3.83 -17.23 26.00
CA ASP A 118 3.92 -16.92 24.57
C ASP A 118 3.66 -18.17 23.73
N ILE A 119 2.59 -18.12 22.94
CA ILE A 119 2.19 -19.21 22.05
C ILE A 119 2.51 -18.92 20.59
N SER A 120 3.30 -17.89 20.29
CA SER A 120 3.62 -17.46 18.91
C SER A 120 4.17 -18.61 18.05
N ASP A 121 5.11 -19.39 18.59
CA ASP A 121 5.70 -20.52 17.87
C ASP A 121 4.66 -21.61 17.57
N GLN A 122 3.77 -21.90 18.52
CA GLN A 122 2.70 -22.87 18.32
C GLN A 122 1.72 -22.45 17.23
N VAL A 123 1.42 -21.15 17.14
CA VAL A 123 0.59 -20.59 16.08
C VAL A 123 1.28 -20.75 14.73
N LEU A 124 2.56 -20.42 14.64
CA LEU A 124 3.36 -20.58 13.43
C LEU A 124 3.41 -22.02 12.95
N GLU A 125 3.60 -22.98 13.84
CA GLU A 125 3.58 -24.41 13.51
C GLU A 125 2.23 -24.83 12.94
N LYS A 126 1.15 -24.39 13.56
CA LYS A 126 -0.21 -24.74 13.13
C LYS A 126 -0.52 -24.16 11.75
N LEU A 127 0.05 -23.03 11.40
CA LEU A 127 -0.06 -22.40 10.08
C LEU A 127 0.87 -23.03 9.04
N GLY A 128 1.76 -23.94 9.44
CA GLY A 128 2.75 -24.53 8.55
C GLY A 128 3.88 -23.57 8.16
N ALA A 129 4.05 -22.48 8.90
CA ALA A 129 5.06 -21.43 8.61
C ALA A 129 6.41 -21.70 9.29
N LYS A 130 6.47 -22.77 10.10
CA LYS A 130 7.69 -23.10 10.86
C LYS A 130 8.01 -24.60 10.81
#